data_74cbbfd4c2b24c02dec19b8c6d07bdd0
#
_entry.id   74cbbfd4c2b24c02dec19b8c6d07bdd0
#
_cell.length_a   1.000
_cell.length_b   1.000
_cell.length_c   1.000
_cell.angle_alpha   90.00
_cell.angle_beta   90.00
_cell.angle_gamma   90.00
#
_symmetry.space_group_name_H-M   'P 1'
#
loop_
_entity.id
_entity.type
_entity.pdbx_description
1 polymer ?
#
loop_
_entity_poly.entity_id
_entity_poly.type
_entity_poly.pdbx_seq_one_letter_code
_entity_poly.pdbx_strand_id
1 'polypeptide(L)'
;MSLQKNWYKILDNPESIEEGKILKVQAGKKILAVSKVNGELGAVDNACPHMGGPLNEGTIENGFIKCPWHGYEFHTCTGKSPEGFDDKVQAYKLEIKENGVYVEVEEETIHEATISDVMVETMVNWGVDTVFGMVGHSNLGLADAMRLQEEKGNLKFIGIRHE
;
A
#
# COMPACT_ATOMS: atom_id res chain seq x y z
N MET A 1 1.11 -4.99 -12.98
CA MET A 1 0.87 -4.32 -11.68
C MET A 1 1.62 -5.11 -10.63
N SER A 2 2.67 -4.56 -10.06
CA SER A 2 3.37 -5.19 -8.94
C SER A 2 2.91 -4.52 -7.64
N LEU A 3 2.48 -5.32 -6.65
CA LEU A 3 2.20 -4.84 -5.30
C LEU A 3 3.54 -4.74 -4.56
N GLN A 4 3.87 -3.56 -4.08
CA GLN A 4 5.04 -3.33 -3.25
C GLN A 4 4.59 -3.15 -1.80
N LYS A 5 5.23 -3.89 -0.88
CA LYS A 5 5.01 -3.76 0.56
C LYS A 5 5.93 -2.70 1.12
N ASN A 6 5.34 -1.67 1.69
CA ASN A 6 6.06 -0.57 2.31
C ASN A 6 5.71 -0.48 3.79
N TRP A 7 6.71 -0.17 4.62
CA TRP A 7 6.54 0.04 6.04
C TRP A 7 6.51 1.53 6.36
N TYR A 8 5.41 2.00 6.95
CA TYR A 8 5.24 3.38 7.36
C TYR A 8 5.23 3.50 8.88
N LYS A 9 6.02 4.42 9.42
CA LYS A 9 5.97 4.76 10.83
C LYS A 9 4.69 5.54 11.11
N ILE A 10 3.86 5.04 12.03
CA ILE A 10 2.54 5.62 12.34
C ILE A 10 2.44 6.21 13.74
N LEU A 11 3.24 5.73 14.69
CA LEU A 11 3.29 6.24 16.07
C LEU A 11 4.75 6.27 16.54
N ASP A 12 5.07 7.22 17.43
CA ASP A 12 6.41 7.29 18.04
C ASP A 12 6.63 6.20 19.09
N ASN A 13 5.57 5.79 19.77
CA ASN A 13 5.58 4.65 20.67
C ASN A 13 4.16 4.08 20.82
N PRO A 14 4.00 2.83 21.32
CA PRO A 14 2.70 2.21 21.54
C PRO A 14 1.81 2.93 22.58
N GLU A 15 2.42 3.71 23.47
CA GLU A 15 1.73 4.47 24.50
C GLU A 15 1.19 5.82 24.01
N SER A 16 1.49 6.19 22.76
CA SER A 16 0.96 7.41 22.11
C SER A 16 -0.56 7.35 21.88
N ILE A 17 -1.16 6.16 21.97
CA ILE A 17 -2.59 5.96 21.89
C ILE A 17 -3.13 5.42 23.21
N GLU A 18 -4.15 6.09 23.75
CA GLU A 18 -4.84 5.66 24.96
C GLU A 18 -5.72 4.43 24.70
N GLU A 19 -5.95 3.63 25.74
CA GLU A 19 -6.85 2.48 25.70
C GLU A 19 -8.27 2.90 25.32
N GLY A 20 -8.87 2.17 24.37
CA GLY A 20 -10.22 2.45 23.87
C GLY A 20 -10.33 3.63 22.91
N LYS A 21 -9.21 4.23 22.49
CA LYS A 21 -9.20 5.32 21.51
C LYS A 21 -8.91 4.83 20.10
N ILE A 22 -9.39 5.59 19.14
CA ILE A 22 -9.14 5.38 17.72
C ILE A 22 -8.47 6.64 17.16
N LEU A 23 -7.32 6.48 16.53
CA LEU A 23 -6.60 7.54 15.87
C LEU A 23 -6.70 7.39 14.34
N LYS A 24 -6.92 8.50 13.65
CA LYS A 24 -6.79 8.58 12.20
C LYS A 24 -5.32 8.80 11.84
N VAL A 25 -4.75 7.87 11.08
CA VAL A 25 -3.34 7.92 10.68
C VAL A 25 -3.22 7.74 9.18
N GLN A 26 -2.31 8.49 8.57
CA GLN A 26 -1.98 8.32 7.17
C GLN A 26 -0.72 7.46 7.03
N ALA A 27 -0.80 6.43 6.18
CA ALA A 27 0.31 5.55 5.84
C ALA A 27 0.39 5.42 4.30
N GLY A 28 1.33 6.13 3.68
CA GLY A 28 1.39 6.28 2.23
C GLY A 28 0.13 6.92 1.68
N LYS A 29 -0.53 6.24 0.74
CA LYS A 29 -1.82 6.67 0.15
C LYS A 29 -3.04 6.23 0.96
N LYS A 30 -2.85 5.42 2.02
CA LYS A 30 -3.94 4.88 2.84
C LYS A 30 -4.20 5.74 4.07
N ILE A 31 -5.46 5.82 4.45
CA ILE A 31 -5.90 6.41 5.73
C ILE A 31 -6.41 5.27 6.59
N LEU A 32 -5.84 5.13 7.78
CA LEU A 32 -6.08 4.03 8.69
C LEU A 32 -6.76 4.53 9.97
N ALA A 33 -7.61 3.68 10.54
CA ALA A 33 -8.08 3.77 11.91
C ALA A 33 -7.21 2.86 12.77
N VAL A 34 -6.37 3.45 13.61
CA VAL A 34 -5.48 2.75 14.54
C VAL A 34 -6.09 2.82 15.93
N SER A 35 -6.21 1.69 16.60
CA SER A 35 -6.86 1.57 17.91
C SER A 35 -6.01 0.76 18.88
N LYS A 36 -6.24 0.98 20.17
CA LYS A 36 -5.64 0.19 21.27
C LYS A 36 -6.75 -0.40 22.12
N VAL A 37 -6.74 -1.73 22.23
CA VAL A 37 -7.74 -2.48 23.01
C VAL A 37 -7.05 -3.60 23.78
N ASN A 38 -7.24 -3.62 25.11
CA ASN A 38 -6.59 -4.58 26.03
C ASN A 38 -5.05 -4.60 25.88
N GLY A 39 -4.46 -3.44 25.60
CA GLY A 39 -3.02 -3.30 25.38
C GLY A 39 -2.55 -3.72 23.96
N GLU A 40 -3.43 -4.25 23.12
CA GLU A 40 -3.13 -4.65 21.76
C GLU A 40 -3.46 -3.53 20.77
N LEU A 41 -2.55 -3.26 19.83
CA LEU A 41 -2.74 -2.31 18.75
C LEU A 41 -3.33 -3.01 17.52
N GLY A 42 -4.35 -2.39 16.95
CA GLY A 42 -4.95 -2.80 15.68
C GLY A 42 -4.96 -1.65 14.68
N ALA A 43 -4.86 -1.97 13.40
CA ALA A 43 -4.99 -1.01 12.31
C ALA A 43 -5.88 -1.57 11.21
N VAL A 44 -6.90 -0.81 10.84
CA VAL A 44 -7.82 -1.14 9.76
C VAL A 44 -8.00 0.06 8.83
N ASP A 45 -8.50 -0.16 7.61
CA ASP A 45 -8.88 0.96 6.74
C ASP A 45 -9.86 1.89 7.48
N ASN A 46 -9.67 3.19 7.32
CA ASN A 46 -10.55 4.17 7.97
C ASN A 46 -11.92 4.29 7.32
N ALA A 47 -12.07 3.86 6.09
CA ALA A 47 -13.32 3.90 5.34
C ALA A 47 -14.15 2.64 5.57
N CYS A 48 -15.33 2.78 6.15
CA CYS A 48 -16.30 1.69 6.30
C CYS A 48 -16.71 1.16 4.91
N PRO A 49 -16.64 -0.16 4.66
CA PRO A 49 -16.93 -0.75 3.35
C PRO A 49 -18.39 -0.58 2.91
N HIS A 50 -19.31 -0.31 3.85
CA HIS A 50 -20.71 -0.07 3.52
C HIS A 50 -20.91 1.21 2.70
N MET A 51 -20.52 2.39 3.21
CA MET A 51 -20.71 3.70 2.55
C MET A 51 -19.57 4.69 2.82
N GLY A 52 -18.37 4.21 3.20
CA GLY A 52 -17.22 5.07 3.40
C GLY A 52 -17.19 5.86 4.72
N GLY A 53 -18.06 5.50 5.68
CA GLY A 53 -18.08 6.18 6.99
C GLY A 53 -16.75 6.15 7.70
N PRO A 54 -16.32 7.23 8.38
CA PRO A 54 -15.00 7.34 9.01
C PRO A 54 -14.93 6.53 10.30
N LEU A 55 -14.26 5.37 10.28
CA LEU A 55 -14.17 4.48 11.44
C LEU A 55 -13.44 5.10 12.63
N ASN A 56 -12.52 6.05 12.38
CA ASN A 56 -11.85 6.78 13.46
C ASN A 56 -12.78 7.66 14.30
N GLU A 57 -13.96 8.02 13.79
CA GLU A 57 -14.98 8.79 14.51
C GLU A 57 -16.01 7.89 15.21
N GLY A 58 -15.85 6.59 15.09
CA GLY A 58 -16.68 5.60 15.76
C GLY A 58 -16.32 5.37 17.22
N THR A 59 -16.93 4.35 17.80
CA THR A 59 -16.69 3.90 19.18
C THR A 59 -16.12 2.49 19.17
N ILE A 60 -15.43 2.11 20.25
CA ILE A 60 -14.98 0.74 20.46
C ILE A 60 -15.88 0.08 21.50
N GLU A 61 -16.49 -1.03 21.12
CA GLU A 61 -17.31 -1.87 22.00
C GLU A 61 -16.88 -3.35 21.83
N ASN A 62 -16.54 -4.00 22.94
CA ASN A 62 -16.15 -5.43 22.96
C ASN A 62 -15.06 -5.84 21.93
N GLY A 63 -14.09 -4.95 21.67
CA GLY A 63 -13.02 -5.21 20.71
C GLY A 63 -13.37 -4.92 19.25
N PHE A 64 -14.55 -4.36 18.99
CA PHE A 64 -15.00 -3.95 17.66
C PHE A 64 -15.11 -2.43 17.55
N ILE A 65 -14.68 -1.89 16.41
CA ILE A 65 -14.95 -0.51 16.02
C ILE A 65 -16.34 -0.45 15.41
N LYS A 66 -17.20 0.38 15.98
CA LYS A 66 -18.55 0.61 15.49
C LYS A 66 -18.61 1.86 14.64
N CYS A 67 -19.00 1.69 13.37
CA CYS A 67 -19.12 2.79 12.41
C CYS A 67 -20.15 3.83 12.88
N PRO A 68 -19.82 5.14 12.89
CA PRO A 68 -20.72 6.17 13.40
C PRO A 68 -21.96 6.41 12.51
N TRP A 69 -21.91 5.98 11.22
CA TRP A 69 -23.02 6.25 10.31
C TRP A 69 -24.16 5.23 10.44
N HIS A 70 -23.83 3.92 10.39
CA HIS A 70 -24.85 2.87 10.34
C HIS A 70 -24.64 1.73 11.32
N GLY A 71 -23.66 1.88 12.25
CA GLY A 71 -23.44 0.90 13.33
C GLY A 71 -22.77 -0.41 12.88
N TYR A 72 -22.21 -0.50 11.68
CA TYR A 72 -21.39 -1.66 11.27
C TYR A 72 -20.21 -1.82 12.21
N GLU A 73 -19.92 -3.06 12.60
CA GLU A 73 -18.90 -3.38 13.60
C GLU A 73 -17.77 -4.19 12.96
N PHE A 74 -16.52 -3.80 13.25
CA PHE A 74 -15.32 -4.45 12.71
C PHE A 74 -14.29 -4.65 13.83
N HIS A 75 -13.78 -5.88 13.94
CA HIS A 75 -12.76 -6.21 14.93
C HIS A 75 -11.50 -5.39 14.71
N THR A 76 -10.98 -4.77 15.76
CA THR A 76 -9.86 -3.81 15.72
C THR A 76 -8.60 -4.35 15.06
N CYS A 77 -8.27 -5.63 15.22
CA CYS A 77 -7.04 -6.24 14.71
C CYS A 77 -7.26 -7.06 13.42
N THR A 78 -8.43 -7.65 13.23
CA THR A 78 -8.68 -8.56 12.09
C THR A 78 -9.55 -7.94 11.00
N GLY A 79 -10.25 -6.85 11.32
CA GLY A 79 -11.18 -6.19 10.40
C GLY A 79 -12.46 -6.97 10.09
N LYS A 80 -12.68 -8.12 10.73
CA LYS A 80 -13.86 -8.94 10.51
C LYS A 80 -15.05 -8.42 11.32
N SER A 81 -16.25 -8.53 10.75
CA SER A 81 -17.51 -8.33 11.48
C SER A 81 -17.77 -9.42 12.52
N PRO A 82 -18.67 -9.19 13.50
CA PRO A 82 -19.13 -10.24 14.43
C PRO A 82 -19.72 -11.47 13.73
N GLU A 83 -19.85 -12.57 14.45
CA GLU A 83 -20.47 -13.78 13.94
C GLU A 83 -21.87 -13.51 13.37
N GLY A 84 -22.14 -14.08 12.19
CA GLY A 84 -23.41 -13.89 11.47
C GLY A 84 -23.39 -12.77 10.42
N PHE A 85 -22.28 -12.07 10.28
CA PHE A 85 -22.06 -11.04 9.24
C PHE A 85 -20.81 -11.37 8.43
N ASP A 86 -20.88 -11.19 7.11
CA ASP A 86 -19.77 -11.49 6.18
C ASP A 86 -18.94 -10.25 5.80
N ASP A 87 -19.32 -9.09 6.29
CA ASP A 87 -18.62 -7.84 6.02
C ASP A 87 -17.23 -7.84 6.66
N LYS A 88 -16.29 -7.21 5.99
CA LYS A 88 -14.92 -7.03 6.50
C LYS A 88 -14.33 -5.71 6.01
N VAL A 89 -13.50 -5.10 6.83
CA VAL A 89 -12.61 -4.02 6.47
C VAL A 89 -11.18 -4.55 6.36
N GLN A 90 -10.36 -3.97 5.50
CA GLN A 90 -8.96 -4.37 5.38
C GLN A 90 -8.22 -4.09 6.69
N ALA A 91 -7.61 -5.12 7.26
CA ALA A 91 -6.71 -5.00 8.40
C ALA A 91 -5.25 -5.01 7.94
N TYR A 92 -4.39 -4.34 8.69
CA TYR A 92 -2.98 -4.14 8.38
C TYR A 92 -2.09 -4.72 9.46
N LYS A 93 -0.96 -5.27 9.04
CA LYS A 93 0.05 -5.80 9.95
C LYS A 93 0.80 -4.65 10.61
N LEU A 94 0.92 -4.71 11.94
CA LEU A 94 1.71 -3.78 12.74
C LEU A 94 3.00 -4.44 13.22
N GLU A 95 4.05 -3.65 13.34
CA GLU A 95 5.32 -4.02 13.95
C GLU A 95 5.79 -2.93 14.90
N ILE A 96 6.03 -3.32 16.15
CA ILE A 96 6.56 -2.41 17.18
C ILE A 96 8.08 -2.54 17.18
N LYS A 97 8.76 -1.41 16.95
CA LYS A 97 10.23 -1.28 16.99
C LYS A 97 10.64 -0.31 18.10
N GLU A 98 11.92 -0.29 18.43
CA GLU A 98 12.47 0.61 19.46
C GLU A 98 12.16 2.09 19.21
N ASN A 99 12.02 2.50 17.96
CA ASN A 99 11.79 3.88 17.52
C ASN A 99 10.35 4.17 17.10
N GLY A 100 9.39 3.26 17.32
CA GLY A 100 7.98 3.49 17.03
C GLY A 100 7.19 2.29 16.55
N VAL A 101 5.95 2.54 16.17
CA VAL A 101 5.03 1.56 15.59
C VAL A 101 4.97 1.76 14.09
N TYR A 102 5.12 0.67 13.35
CA TYR A 102 5.10 0.65 11.90
C TYR A 102 3.94 -0.19 11.38
N VAL A 103 3.39 0.21 10.24
CA VAL A 103 2.34 -0.53 9.53
C VAL A 103 2.83 -0.96 8.15
N GLU A 104 2.58 -2.20 7.77
CA GLU A 104 2.81 -2.71 6.42
C GLU A 104 1.61 -2.38 5.53
N VAL A 105 1.85 -1.59 4.48
CA VAL A 105 0.83 -1.24 3.47
C VAL A 105 1.27 -1.77 2.11
N GLU A 106 0.38 -2.51 1.45
CA GLU A 106 0.57 -2.89 0.06
C GLU A 106 0.09 -1.75 -0.84
N GLU A 107 0.99 -1.19 -1.61
CA GLU A 107 0.67 -0.14 -2.58
C GLU A 107 0.92 -0.66 -3.99
N GLU A 108 -0.03 -0.38 -4.88
CA GLU A 108 0.22 -0.57 -6.30
C GLU A 108 1.23 0.48 -6.75
N THR A 109 2.35 0.02 -7.28
CA THR A 109 3.24 0.90 -8.04
C THR A 109 2.57 1.20 -9.37
N ILE A 110 1.87 2.32 -9.42
CA ILE A 110 1.43 2.89 -10.70
C ILE A 110 2.68 3.50 -11.31
N HIS A 111 3.28 2.78 -12.25
CA HIS A 111 4.24 3.39 -13.15
C HIS A 111 3.42 4.29 -14.09
N GLU A 112 3.45 5.60 -13.85
CA GLU A 112 2.87 6.55 -14.80
C GLU A 112 3.65 6.44 -16.10
N ALA A 113 2.96 6.06 -17.17
CA ALA A 113 3.58 5.86 -18.47
C ALA A 113 4.25 7.15 -18.93
N THR A 114 5.54 7.10 -19.12
CA THR A 114 6.35 8.19 -19.66
C THR A 114 6.37 8.15 -21.19
N ILE A 115 6.84 9.22 -21.81
CA ILE A 115 7.09 9.23 -23.27
C ILE A 115 8.04 8.08 -23.64
N SER A 116 9.06 7.81 -22.82
CA SER A 116 10.00 6.70 -23.04
C SER A 116 9.31 5.34 -23.03
N ASP A 117 8.33 5.13 -22.13
CA ASP A 117 7.55 3.88 -22.11
C ASP A 117 6.75 3.69 -23.39
N VAL A 118 6.07 4.75 -23.86
CA VAL A 118 5.30 4.72 -25.11
C VAL A 118 6.20 4.45 -26.31
N MET A 119 7.39 5.07 -26.35
CA MET A 119 8.37 4.82 -27.42
C MET A 119 8.82 3.36 -27.45
N VAL A 120 9.23 2.80 -26.31
CA VAL A 120 9.72 1.42 -26.25
C VAL A 120 8.58 0.42 -26.51
N GLU A 121 7.38 0.67 -25.99
CA GLU A 121 6.20 -0.15 -26.30
C GLU A 121 5.87 -0.14 -27.80
N THR A 122 5.98 1.02 -28.45
CA THR A 122 5.79 1.14 -29.90
C THR A 122 6.84 0.33 -30.67
N MET A 123 8.11 0.36 -30.24
CA MET A 123 9.16 -0.46 -30.84
C MET A 123 8.86 -1.96 -30.73
N VAL A 124 8.44 -2.42 -29.54
CA VAL A 124 8.02 -3.81 -29.31
C VAL A 124 6.83 -4.19 -30.21
N ASN A 125 5.81 -3.33 -30.31
CA ASN A 125 4.65 -3.55 -31.19
C ASN A 125 5.02 -3.62 -32.67
N TRP A 126 6.12 -2.98 -33.09
CA TRP A 126 6.67 -3.07 -34.45
C TRP A 126 7.58 -4.28 -34.65
N GLY A 127 7.72 -5.15 -33.64
CA GLY A 127 8.48 -6.39 -33.71
C GLY A 127 9.95 -6.26 -33.35
N VAL A 128 10.36 -5.17 -32.72
CA VAL A 128 11.71 -5.04 -32.14
C VAL A 128 11.79 -5.89 -30.88
N ASP A 129 12.56 -6.94 -30.90
CA ASP A 129 12.77 -7.86 -29.77
C ASP A 129 14.13 -7.72 -29.10
N THR A 130 15.08 -7.02 -29.74
CA THR A 130 16.44 -6.85 -29.21
C THR A 130 16.94 -5.44 -29.47
N VAL A 131 17.50 -4.82 -28.45
CA VAL A 131 18.12 -3.47 -28.51
C VAL A 131 19.56 -3.55 -27.99
N PHE A 132 20.48 -2.95 -28.73
CA PHE A 132 21.89 -2.79 -28.34
C PHE A 132 22.14 -1.33 -27.95
N GLY A 133 22.79 -1.10 -26.84
CA GLY A 133 23.06 0.28 -26.43
C GLY A 133 23.93 0.42 -25.20
N MET A 134 24.33 1.67 -24.93
CA MET A 134 24.99 2.07 -23.69
C MET A 134 24.01 2.90 -22.84
N VAL A 135 23.96 2.60 -21.55
CA VAL A 135 23.22 3.41 -20.60
C VAL A 135 24.08 4.59 -20.14
N GLY A 136 23.51 5.79 -20.23
CA GLY A 136 24.13 7.02 -19.75
C GLY A 136 23.09 7.96 -19.15
N HIS A 137 23.51 9.02 -18.49
CA HIS A 137 22.61 9.95 -17.80
C HIS A 137 21.53 10.56 -18.71
N SER A 138 21.82 10.73 -20.00
CA SER A 138 20.89 11.32 -20.97
C SER A 138 19.79 10.38 -21.43
N ASN A 139 19.92 9.06 -21.23
CA ASN A 139 18.96 8.07 -21.72
C ASN A 139 18.40 7.16 -20.61
N LEU A 140 18.48 7.56 -19.35
CA LEU A 140 17.99 6.78 -18.22
C LEU A 140 16.51 6.43 -18.33
N GLY A 141 15.66 7.33 -18.80
CA GLY A 141 14.24 7.06 -19.03
C GLY A 141 13.99 5.96 -20.06
N LEU A 142 14.75 5.97 -21.18
CA LEU A 142 14.67 4.91 -22.19
C LEU A 142 15.20 3.58 -21.65
N ALA A 143 16.30 3.62 -20.89
CA ALA A 143 16.88 2.42 -20.27
C ALA A 143 15.90 1.77 -19.29
N ASP A 144 15.19 2.56 -18.47
CA ASP A 144 14.18 2.06 -17.54
C ASP A 144 12.95 1.49 -18.28
N ALA A 145 12.47 2.17 -19.33
CA ALA A 145 11.39 1.67 -20.17
C ALA A 145 11.75 0.33 -20.86
N MET A 146 13.00 0.18 -21.33
CA MET A 146 13.50 -1.08 -21.89
C MET A 146 13.58 -2.18 -20.84
N ARG A 147 14.07 -1.88 -19.63
CA ARG A 147 14.10 -2.82 -18.50
C ARG A 147 12.70 -3.35 -18.15
N LEU A 148 11.68 -2.47 -18.14
CA LEU A 148 10.30 -2.88 -17.90
C LEU A 148 9.75 -3.82 -18.97
N GLN A 149 10.12 -3.64 -20.24
CA GLN A 149 9.73 -4.57 -21.32
C GLN A 149 10.54 -5.87 -21.26
N GLU A 150 11.79 -5.83 -20.84
CA GLU A 150 12.62 -7.02 -20.62
C GLU A 150 12.06 -7.90 -19.48
N GLU A 151 11.62 -7.30 -18.37
CA GLU A 151 10.93 -8.01 -17.27
C GLU A 151 9.63 -8.68 -17.72
N LYS A 152 8.93 -8.11 -18.70
CA LYS A 152 7.75 -8.71 -19.32
C LYS A 152 8.09 -9.79 -20.37
N GLY A 153 9.37 -9.96 -20.70
CA GLY A 153 9.83 -10.90 -21.73
C GLY A 153 9.58 -10.47 -23.17
N ASN A 154 9.25 -9.19 -23.40
CA ASN A 154 8.92 -8.65 -24.72
C ASN A 154 10.14 -8.12 -25.48
N LEU A 155 11.23 -7.81 -24.79
CA LEU A 155 12.41 -7.17 -25.34
C LEU A 155 13.67 -7.69 -24.60
N LYS A 156 14.80 -7.72 -25.29
CA LYS A 156 16.11 -8.01 -24.72
C LYS A 156 17.03 -6.80 -24.91
N PHE A 157 17.59 -6.30 -23.81
CA PHE A 157 18.59 -5.23 -23.86
C PHE A 157 20.00 -5.81 -23.72
N ILE A 158 20.87 -5.50 -24.70
CA ILE A 158 22.28 -5.92 -24.71
C ILE A 158 23.15 -4.68 -24.54
N GLY A 159 23.71 -4.53 -23.36
CA GLY A 159 24.66 -3.45 -23.08
C GLY A 159 25.96 -3.64 -23.86
N ILE A 160 26.35 -2.61 -24.60
CA ILE A 160 27.63 -2.54 -25.29
C ILE A 160 28.59 -1.63 -24.51
N ARG A 161 29.85 -1.93 -24.55
CA ARG A 161 30.91 -1.09 -23.95
C ARG A 161 31.65 -0.36 -25.07
N HIS A 162 32.09 0.85 -24.78
CA HIS A 162 33.04 1.57 -25.60
C HIS A 162 34.44 1.08 -25.22
N GLU A 163 35.25 0.70 -26.18
CA GLU A 163 36.67 0.45 -26.01
C GLU A 163 37.45 1.76 -26.15
#